data_2c7a750d34973ebd0db815ea120a5027
#
_entry.id   2c7a750d34973ebd0db815ea120a5027
#
_cell.length_a   1.000
_cell.length_b   1.000
_cell.length_c   1.000
_cell.angle_alpha   90.00
_cell.angle_beta   90.00
_cell.angle_gamma   90.00
#
_symmetry.space_group_name_H-M   'P 1'
#
loop_
_entity.id
_entity.type
_entity.pdbx_description
1 polymer ?
#
loop_
_entity_poly.entity_id
_entity_poly.type
_entity_poly.pdbx_seq_one_letter_code
_entity_poly.pdbx_strand_id
1 'polypeptide(L)'
;MNESEWKPNIVIVDDEQLVLSSLNSLLSLETNYNIITFLSAKEAIEFIGDNDTDLVLSDYLMPEMDGISFLSKVRELKPEIPRIILTGYADKENAIKAINEVGLFQYIEKPWDNDNLLIVIRNGIEKQLLLKTLQSKIREIDKANSELDGLQSEIVKAFV
;
A
#
# COMPACT_ATOMS: atom_id res chain seq x y z
N MET A 1 1.53 -11.92 13.64
CA MET A 1 0.82 -10.64 13.85
C MET A 1 -0.68 -10.91 13.96
N ASN A 2 -1.30 -10.40 14.98
CA ASN A 2 -2.74 -10.52 15.15
C ASN A 2 -3.42 -9.39 14.36
N GLU A 3 -4.43 -9.72 13.56
CA GLU A 3 -5.17 -8.75 12.75
C GLU A 3 -5.75 -7.60 13.59
N SER A 4 -6.19 -7.88 14.81
CA SER A 4 -6.76 -6.87 15.71
C SER A 4 -5.73 -5.87 16.27
N GLU A 5 -4.44 -6.18 16.23
CA GLU A 5 -3.37 -5.32 16.73
C GLU A 5 -2.69 -4.51 15.64
N TRP A 6 -2.88 -4.90 14.38
CA TRP A 6 -2.25 -4.21 13.26
C TRP A 6 -3.02 -2.94 12.90
N LYS A 7 -2.31 -1.83 12.90
CA LYS A 7 -2.84 -0.54 12.45
C LYS A 7 -2.12 -0.13 11.18
N PRO A 8 -2.71 -0.40 10.01
CA PRO A 8 -2.08 -0.05 8.74
C PRO A 8 -1.82 1.44 8.60
N ASN A 9 -0.69 1.78 8.01
CA ASN A 9 -0.33 3.15 7.66
C ASN A 9 -0.76 3.44 6.23
N ILE A 10 -1.66 4.41 6.08
CA ILE A 10 -2.17 4.84 4.78
C ILE A 10 -1.66 6.24 4.48
N VAL A 11 -0.95 6.38 3.38
CA VAL A 11 -0.46 7.67 2.89
C VAL A 11 -1.42 8.19 1.83
N ILE A 12 -1.87 9.42 1.98
CA ILE A 12 -2.77 10.10 1.06
C ILE A 12 -2.10 11.37 0.55
N VAL A 13 -2.07 11.55 -0.76
CA VAL A 13 -1.47 12.73 -1.40
C VAL A 13 -2.50 13.41 -2.29
N ASP A 14 -2.74 14.68 -2.04
CA ASP A 14 -3.62 15.54 -2.84
C ASP A 14 -3.19 16.98 -2.60
N ASP A 15 -3.24 17.80 -3.64
CA ASP A 15 -2.86 19.21 -3.52
C ASP A 15 -3.95 20.10 -2.91
N GLU A 16 -5.15 19.54 -2.69
CA GLU A 16 -6.26 20.24 -2.06
C GLU A 16 -6.43 19.81 -0.60
N GLN A 17 -6.23 20.74 0.33
CA GLN A 17 -6.37 20.46 1.77
C GLN A 17 -7.77 19.95 2.14
N LEU A 18 -8.81 20.44 1.47
CA LEU A 18 -10.19 20.01 1.75
C LEU A 18 -10.40 18.54 1.43
N VAL A 19 -9.79 18.03 0.35
CA VAL A 19 -9.83 16.61 -0.02
C VAL A 19 -9.13 15.78 1.04
N LEU A 20 -7.94 16.17 1.45
CA LEU A 20 -7.19 15.48 2.50
C LEU A 20 -7.96 15.43 3.81
N SER A 21 -8.56 16.55 4.21
CA SER A 21 -9.35 16.63 5.44
C SER A 21 -10.60 15.75 5.39
N SER A 22 -11.29 15.71 4.25
CA SER A 22 -12.46 14.86 4.05
C SER A 22 -12.11 13.37 4.13
N LEU A 23 -11.03 12.97 3.47
CA LEU A 23 -10.57 11.58 3.49
C LEU A 23 -10.08 11.17 4.87
N ASN A 24 -9.33 12.04 5.53
CA ASN A 24 -8.84 11.78 6.88
C ASN A 24 -9.99 11.61 7.86
N SER A 25 -11.00 12.48 7.81
CA SER A 25 -12.17 12.40 8.69
C SER A 25 -12.96 11.12 8.46
N LEU A 26 -13.21 10.76 7.21
CA LEU A 26 -13.94 9.54 6.87
C LEU A 26 -13.19 8.29 7.35
N LEU A 27 -11.93 8.19 7.04
CA LEU A 27 -11.14 7.00 7.36
C LEU A 27 -10.86 6.88 8.85
N SER A 28 -10.64 7.99 9.53
CA SER A 28 -10.43 8.00 10.99
C SER A 28 -11.68 7.60 11.75
N LEU A 29 -12.87 7.96 11.23
CA LEU A 29 -14.14 7.60 11.83
C LEU A 29 -14.51 6.14 11.60
N GLU A 30 -14.27 5.63 10.40
CA GLU A 30 -14.75 4.32 9.96
C GLU A 30 -13.72 3.18 10.10
N THR A 31 -12.46 3.49 10.38
CA THR A 31 -11.38 2.50 10.46
C THR A 31 -10.45 2.78 11.63
N ASN A 32 -9.57 1.81 11.92
CA ASN A 32 -8.49 1.99 12.89
C ASN A 32 -7.15 2.34 12.21
N TYR A 33 -7.17 2.71 10.93
CA TYR A 33 -5.95 2.98 10.17
C TYR A 33 -5.26 4.26 10.62
N ASN A 34 -3.93 4.29 10.53
CA ASN A 34 -3.15 5.51 10.69
C ASN A 34 -3.14 6.26 9.36
N ILE A 35 -3.68 7.46 9.33
CA ILE A 35 -3.80 8.26 8.11
C ILE A 35 -2.74 9.35 8.13
N ILE A 36 -1.87 9.33 7.12
CA ILE A 36 -0.81 10.31 6.95
C ILE A 36 -1.06 11.05 5.63
N THR A 37 -1.26 12.35 5.69
CA THR A 37 -1.62 13.16 4.52
C THR A 37 -0.49 14.08 4.11
N PHE A 38 -0.35 14.29 2.81
CA PHE A 38 0.65 15.19 2.22
C PHE A 38 0.02 16.04 1.12
N LEU A 39 0.39 17.31 1.08
CA LEU A 39 0.04 18.22 0.00
C LEU A 39 1.03 18.09 -1.18
N SER A 40 2.17 17.47 -0.95
CA SER A 40 3.27 17.37 -1.91
C SER A 40 3.65 15.90 -2.12
N ALA A 41 3.73 15.49 -3.38
CA ALA A 41 4.21 14.15 -3.76
C ALA A 41 5.66 13.93 -3.30
N LYS A 42 6.49 14.96 -3.39
CA LYS A 42 7.90 14.89 -2.97
C LYS A 42 8.03 14.55 -1.49
N GLU A 43 7.28 15.22 -0.64
CA GLU A 43 7.29 14.94 0.80
C GLU A 43 6.78 13.53 1.10
N ALA A 44 5.75 13.09 0.37
CA ALA A 44 5.23 11.74 0.52
C ALA A 44 6.27 10.68 0.13
N ILE A 45 7.02 10.89 -0.94
CA ILE A 45 8.08 9.97 -1.39
C ILE A 45 9.15 9.84 -0.29
N GLU A 46 9.58 10.94 0.29
CA GLU A 46 10.57 10.93 1.38
C GLU A 46 10.04 10.13 2.57
N PHE A 47 8.80 10.36 2.95
CA PHE A 47 8.16 9.62 4.05
C PHE A 47 8.09 8.12 3.76
N ILE A 48 7.64 7.74 2.58
CA ILE A 48 7.47 6.33 2.19
C ILE A 48 8.82 5.60 2.15
N GLY A 49 9.88 6.29 1.73
CA GLY A 49 11.23 5.73 1.73
C GLY A 49 11.74 5.37 3.11
N ASP A 50 11.37 6.15 4.12
CA ASP A 50 11.92 6.04 5.49
C ASP A 50 10.96 5.37 6.49
N ASN A 51 9.70 5.15 6.12
CA ASN A 51 8.66 4.67 7.05
C ASN A 51 7.84 3.54 6.45
N ASP A 52 7.31 2.70 7.32
CA ASP A 52 6.38 1.66 6.92
C ASP A 52 5.10 2.28 6.34
N THR A 53 4.73 1.82 5.18
CA THR A 53 3.52 2.24 4.47
C THR A 53 2.81 1.01 3.94
N ASP A 54 1.51 0.94 4.14
CA ASP A 54 0.72 -0.24 3.78
C ASP A 54 -0.20 -0.01 2.58
N LEU A 55 -0.53 1.23 2.29
CA LEU A 55 -1.34 1.61 1.13
C LEU A 55 -1.09 3.08 0.81
N VAL A 56 -1.09 3.42 -0.47
CA VAL A 56 -0.93 4.80 -0.95
C VAL A 56 -2.11 5.17 -1.83
N LEU A 57 -2.73 6.31 -1.53
CA LEU A 57 -3.82 6.90 -2.30
C LEU A 57 -3.36 8.26 -2.82
N SER A 58 -3.44 8.49 -4.11
CA SER A 58 -3.00 9.75 -4.73
C SER A 58 -4.01 10.34 -5.68
N ASP A 59 -4.14 11.65 -5.66
CA ASP A 59 -4.86 12.38 -6.71
C ASP A 59 -4.12 12.22 -8.04
N TYR A 60 -4.87 12.26 -9.13
CA TYR A 60 -4.31 12.17 -10.49
C TYR A 60 -3.58 13.45 -10.89
N LEU A 61 -4.21 14.61 -10.69
CA LEU A 61 -3.66 15.90 -11.09
C LEU A 61 -3.05 16.65 -9.89
N MET A 62 -1.73 16.82 -9.91
CA MET A 62 -1.01 17.58 -8.91
C MET A 62 0.02 18.49 -9.61
N PRO A 63 0.35 19.68 -9.03
CA PRO A 63 1.14 20.70 -9.75
C PRO A 63 2.53 20.28 -10.21
N GLU A 64 3.31 19.63 -9.36
CA GLU A 64 4.72 19.32 -9.66
C GLU A 64 4.92 17.96 -10.31
N MET A 65 4.05 17.01 -9.98
CA MET A 65 4.17 15.63 -10.41
C MET A 65 2.77 15.04 -10.44
N ASP A 66 2.35 14.45 -11.55
CA ASP A 66 1.04 13.79 -11.59
C ASP A 66 1.03 12.51 -10.74
N GLY A 67 -0.18 12.04 -10.42
CA GLY A 67 -0.36 10.87 -9.56
C GLY A 67 0.22 9.60 -10.13
N ILE A 68 0.19 9.42 -11.44
CA ILE A 68 0.75 8.24 -12.11
C ILE A 68 2.28 8.21 -11.92
N SER A 69 2.94 9.33 -12.17
CA SER A 69 4.39 9.45 -11.98
C SER A 69 4.78 9.24 -10.52
N PHE A 70 4.02 9.81 -9.60
CA PHE A 70 4.22 9.62 -8.16
C PHE A 70 4.08 8.14 -7.77
N LEU A 71 2.99 7.49 -8.18
CA LEU A 71 2.74 6.10 -7.84
C LEU A 71 3.74 5.14 -8.50
N SER A 72 4.28 5.51 -9.67
CA SER A 72 5.38 4.76 -10.29
C SER A 72 6.65 4.80 -9.44
N LYS A 73 6.96 5.94 -8.85
CA LYS A 73 8.10 6.08 -7.93
C LYS A 73 7.89 5.30 -6.65
N VAL A 74 6.66 5.28 -6.13
CA VAL A 74 6.32 4.45 -4.97
C VAL A 74 6.56 2.97 -5.28
N ARG A 75 6.20 2.53 -6.48
CA ARG A 75 6.47 1.15 -6.92
C ARG A 75 7.95 0.82 -6.93
N GLU A 76 8.79 1.73 -7.37
CA GLU A 76 10.24 1.54 -7.34
C GLU A 76 10.78 1.38 -5.93
N LEU A 77 10.26 2.16 -4.99
CA LEU A 77 10.67 2.12 -3.59
C LEU A 77 10.14 0.88 -2.85
N LYS A 78 8.87 0.58 -3.04
CA LYS A 78 8.15 -0.50 -2.32
C LYS A 78 7.14 -1.15 -3.26
N PRO A 79 7.56 -2.14 -4.08
CA PRO A 79 6.71 -2.71 -5.15
C PRO A 79 5.43 -3.38 -4.67
N GLU A 80 5.39 -3.79 -3.42
CA GLU A 80 4.29 -4.60 -2.86
C GLU A 80 3.12 -3.79 -2.34
N ILE A 81 3.30 -2.47 -2.14
CA ILE A 81 2.27 -1.62 -1.57
C ILE A 81 1.13 -1.41 -2.56
N PRO A 82 -0.13 -1.70 -2.17
CA PRO A 82 -1.29 -1.33 -2.98
C PRO A 82 -1.31 0.19 -3.23
N ARG A 83 -1.48 0.57 -4.48
CA ARG A 83 -1.47 1.96 -4.92
C ARG A 83 -2.79 2.25 -5.61
N ILE A 84 -3.48 3.29 -5.15
CA ILE A 84 -4.82 3.66 -5.62
C ILE A 84 -4.75 5.10 -6.12
N ILE A 85 -5.43 5.37 -7.23
CA ILE A 85 -5.51 6.72 -7.78
C ILE A 85 -6.94 7.26 -7.69
N LEU A 86 -7.04 8.54 -7.29
CA LEU A 86 -8.29 9.31 -7.34
C LEU A 86 -8.30 10.08 -8.66
N THR A 87 -9.33 9.92 -9.46
CA THR A 87 -9.39 10.51 -10.79
C THR A 87 -10.74 11.18 -11.05
N GLY A 88 -10.70 12.31 -11.76
CA GLY A 88 -11.91 12.93 -12.30
C GLY A 88 -12.38 12.21 -13.56
N TYR A 89 -13.56 12.56 -14.02
CA TYR A 89 -14.16 11.96 -15.21
C TYR A 89 -13.28 12.07 -16.45
N ALA A 90 -12.66 13.24 -16.64
CA ALA A 90 -11.82 13.50 -17.81
C ALA A 90 -10.58 12.63 -17.90
N ASP A 91 -10.07 12.17 -16.76
CA ASP A 91 -8.81 11.40 -16.66
C ASP A 91 -9.02 9.90 -16.44
N LYS A 92 -10.27 9.47 -16.42
CA LYS A 92 -10.64 8.08 -16.11
C LYS A 92 -9.98 7.06 -17.04
N GLU A 93 -9.95 7.32 -18.34
CA GLU A 93 -9.34 6.39 -19.31
C GLU A 93 -7.84 6.23 -19.07
N ASN A 94 -7.15 7.31 -18.73
CA ASN A 94 -5.73 7.28 -18.41
C ASN A 94 -5.49 6.49 -17.11
N ALA A 95 -6.36 6.65 -16.13
CA ALA A 95 -6.28 5.89 -14.88
C ALA A 95 -6.48 4.40 -15.11
N ILE A 96 -7.43 4.01 -15.95
CA ILE A 96 -7.68 2.61 -16.31
C ILE A 96 -6.46 2.00 -17.00
N LYS A 97 -5.83 2.71 -17.94
CA LYS A 97 -4.60 2.27 -18.58
C LYS A 97 -3.48 2.06 -17.57
N ALA A 98 -3.36 2.96 -16.60
CA ALA A 98 -2.32 2.91 -15.58
C ALA A 98 -2.45 1.67 -14.66
N ILE A 99 -3.67 1.15 -14.46
CA ILE A 99 -3.87 -0.09 -13.70
C ILE A 99 -3.04 -1.23 -14.32
N ASN A 100 -3.06 -1.34 -15.64
CA ASN A 100 -2.33 -2.39 -16.36
C ASN A 100 -0.85 -2.06 -16.56
N GLU A 101 -0.53 -0.82 -16.90
CA GLU A 101 0.84 -0.41 -17.26
C GLU A 101 1.74 -0.19 -16.04
N VAL A 102 1.21 0.40 -14.98
CA VAL A 102 1.96 0.77 -13.78
C VAL A 102 1.65 -0.16 -12.61
N GLY A 103 0.71 -1.08 -12.77
CA GLY A 103 0.34 -2.04 -11.75
C GLY A 103 -0.41 -1.42 -10.58
N LEU A 104 -1.29 -0.47 -10.83
CA LEU A 104 -2.13 0.10 -9.78
C LEU A 104 -3.13 -0.94 -9.28
N PHE A 105 -3.45 -0.87 -8.01
CA PHE A 105 -4.44 -1.76 -7.43
C PHE A 105 -5.85 -1.44 -7.93
N GLN A 106 -6.22 -0.16 -7.91
CA GLN A 106 -7.55 0.29 -8.31
C GLN A 106 -7.55 1.81 -8.56
N TYR A 107 -8.60 2.31 -9.20
CA TYR A 107 -8.91 3.74 -9.25
C TYR A 107 -10.21 4.03 -8.52
N ILE A 108 -10.37 5.28 -8.07
CA ILE A 108 -11.60 5.78 -7.45
C ILE A 108 -11.97 7.07 -8.16
N GLU A 109 -13.20 7.17 -8.66
CA GLU A 109 -13.68 8.34 -9.39
C GLU A 109 -14.18 9.42 -8.42
N LYS A 110 -13.81 10.67 -8.68
CA LYS A 110 -14.32 11.83 -7.95
C LYS A 110 -15.58 12.37 -8.63
N PRO A 111 -16.62 12.77 -7.91
CA PRO A 111 -16.80 12.62 -6.47
C PRO A 111 -17.02 11.16 -6.09
N TRP A 112 -16.37 10.72 -5.03
CA TRP A 112 -16.49 9.34 -4.61
C TRP A 112 -17.74 9.09 -3.77
N ASP A 113 -18.22 7.85 -3.80
CA ASP A 113 -19.15 7.31 -2.85
C ASP A 113 -18.35 6.78 -1.64
N ASN A 114 -18.72 7.21 -0.44
CA ASN A 114 -17.97 6.84 0.78
C ASN A 114 -17.89 5.33 0.98
N ASP A 115 -18.98 4.61 0.75
CA ASP A 115 -18.99 3.15 0.92
C ASP A 115 -18.08 2.47 -0.08
N ASN A 116 -18.10 2.91 -1.35
CA ASN A 116 -17.20 2.38 -2.37
C ASN A 116 -15.74 2.66 -2.05
N LEU A 117 -15.42 3.87 -1.62
CA LEU A 117 -14.06 4.23 -1.24
C LEU A 117 -13.55 3.35 -0.11
N LEU A 118 -14.37 3.14 0.93
CA LEU A 118 -14.02 2.27 2.06
C LEU A 118 -13.79 0.83 1.62
N ILE A 119 -14.64 0.30 0.72
CA ILE A 119 -14.48 -1.06 0.20
C ILE A 119 -13.15 -1.21 -0.54
N VAL A 120 -12.83 -0.27 -1.43
CA VAL A 120 -11.60 -0.33 -2.22
C VAL A 120 -10.37 -0.27 -1.32
N ILE A 121 -10.36 0.62 -0.34
CA ILE A 121 -9.24 0.75 0.61
C ILE A 121 -9.12 -0.50 1.48
N ARG A 122 -10.21 -1.01 2.01
CA ARG A 122 -10.21 -2.25 2.81
C ARG A 122 -9.68 -3.44 2.01
N ASN A 123 -10.08 -3.56 0.74
CA ASN A 123 -9.59 -4.63 -0.13
C ASN A 123 -8.08 -4.52 -0.34
N GLY A 124 -7.56 -3.31 -0.52
CA GLY A 124 -6.12 -3.07 -0.61
C GLY A 124 -5.38 -3.47 0.67
N ILE A 125 -5.92 -3.11 1.82
CA ILE A 125 -5.34 -3.45 3.12
C ILE A 125 -5.39 -4.97 3.36
N GLU A 126 -6.47 -5.64 3.00
CA GLU A 126 -6.55 -7.11 3.09
C GLU A 126 -5.49 -7.78 2.23
N LYS A 127 -5.27 -7.28 1.01
CA LYS A 127 -4.20 -7.77 0.14
C LYS A 127 -2.84 -7.61 0.81
N GLN A 128 -2.59 -6.46 1.42
CA GLN A 128 -1.33 -6.19 2.12
C GLN A 128 -1.14 -7.11 3.33
N LEU A 129 -2.20 -7.34 4.10
CA LEU A 129 -2.17 -8.27 5.23
C LEU A 129 -1.84 -9.69 4.78
N LEU A 130 -2.47 -10.16 3.70
CA LEU A 130 -2.21 -11.48 3.13
C LEU A 130 -0.75 -11.62 2.68
N LEU A 131 -0.21 -10.60 2.02
CA LEU A 131 1.20 -10.61 1.61
C LEU A 131 2.14 -10.67 2.80
N LYS A 132 1.90 -9.87 3.84
CA LYS A 132 2.71 -9.89 5.06
C LYS A 132 2.64 -11.24 5.77
N THR A 133 1.46 -11.83 5.85
CA THR A 133 1.24 -13.14 6.45
C THR A 133 1.98 -14.22 5.66
N LEU A 134 1.86 -14.19 4.33
CA LEU A 134 2.55 -15.13 3.46
C LEU A 134 4.08 -15.03 3.60
N GLN A 135 4.62 -13.82 3.61
CA GLN A 135 6.06 -13.59 3.80
C GLN A 135 6.54 -14.14 5.15
N SER A 136 5.75 -13.93 6.21
CA SER A 136 6.04 -14.46 7.53
C SER A 136 6.05 -15.99 7.53
N LYS A 137 5.07 -16.63 6.87
CA LYS A 137 5.01 -18.09 6.75
C LYS A 137 6.18 -18.66 5.94
N ILE A 138 6.58 -17.99 4.88
CA ILE A 138 7.74 -18.40 4.07
C ILE A 138 9.01 -18.34 4.92
N ARG A 139 9.20 -17.28 5.73
CA ARG A 139 10.37 -17.17 6.63
C ARG A 139 10.39 -18.30 7.67
N GLU A 140 9.23 -18.65 8.24
CA GLU A 140 9.12 -19.76 9.19
C GLU A 140 9.52 -21.09 8.52
N ILE A 141 9.06 -21.34 7.30
CA ILE A 141 9.39 -22.55 6.55
C ILE A 141 10.88 -22.59 6.23
N ASP A 142 11.46 -21.49 5.74
CA ASP A 142 12.89 -21.42 5.43
C ASP A 142 13.74 -21.65 6.67
N LYS A 143 13.35 -21.11 7.81
CA LYS A 143 14.03 -21.33 9.08
C LYS A 143 13.96 -22.80 9.51
N ALA A 144 12.80 -23.41 9.42
CA ALA A 144 12.61 -24.82 9.74
C ALA A 144 13.46 -25.71 8.84
N ASN A 145 13.51 -25.43 7.53
CA ASN A 145 14.34 -26.16 6.59
C ASN A 145 15.82 -26.02 6.90
N SER A 146 16.30 -24.84 7.25
CA SER A 146 17.69 -24.62 7.67
C SER A 146 18.03 -25.43 8.92
N GLU A 147 17.14 -25.49 9.90
CA GLU A 147 17.34 -26.28 11.13
C GLU A 147 17.38 -27.77 10.82
N LEU A 148 16.51 -28.26 9.93
CA LEU A 148 16.51 -29.65 9.46
C LEU A 148 17.80 -30.02 8.75
N ASP A 149 18.28 -29.17 7.85
CA ASP A 149 19.55 -29.37 7.16
C ASP A 149 20.71 -29.43 8.11
N GLY A 150 20.73 -28.58 9.13
CA GLY A 150 21.72 -28.61 10.20
C GLY A 150 21.71 -29.92 10.97
N LEU A 151 20.53 -30.41 11.35
CA LEU A 151 20.38 -31.71 12.05
C LEU A 151 20.81 -32.87 11.17
N GLN A 152 20.46 -32.90 9.90
CA GLN A 152 20.89 -33.93 8.97
C GLN A 152 22.42 -33.97 8.83
N SER A 153 23.06 -32.79 8.76
CA SER A 153 24.52 -32.68 8.71
C SER A 153 25.17 -33.24 9.96
N GLU A 154 24.63 -32.97 11.13
CA GLU A 154 25.13 -33.51 12.40
C GLU A 154 24.97 -35.02 12.47
N ILE A 155 23.84 -35.54 12.03
CA ILE A 155 23.60 -37.00 11.98
C ILE A 155 24.60 -37.68 11.06
N VAL A 156 24.82 -37.14 9.87
CA VAL A 156 25.80 -37.70 8.91
C VAL A 156 27.22 -37.68 9.53
N LYS A 157 27.59 -36.62 10.19
CA LYS A 157 28.90 -36.53 10.89
C LYS A 157 29.06 -37.57 11.98
N ALA A 158 27.96 -37.90 12.68
CA ALA A 158 27.96 -38.88 13.75
C ALA A 158 28.18 -40.31 13.23
N PHE A 159 27.88 -40.58 11.98
CA PHE A 159 28.00 -41.91 11.36
C PHE A 159 29.25 -42.06 10.48
N VAL A 160 30.03 -41.02 10.34
CA VAL A 160 31.30 -41.04 9.63
C VAL A 160 32.45 -41.09 10.61
#